data_2714da2f84524b2fa3083251d74c7685
#
_entry.id   2714da2f84524b2fa3083251d74c7685
#
_cell.length_a   1.000
_cell.length_b   1.000
_cell.length_c   1.000
_cell.angle_alpha   90.00
_cell.angle_beta   90.00
_cell.angle_gamma   90.00
#
_symmetry.space_group_name_H-M   'P 1'
#
loop_
_entity.id
_entity.type
_entity.pdbx_description
1 polymer ?
#
loop_
_entity_poly.entity_id
_entity_poly.type
_entity_poly.pdbx_seq_one_letter_code
_entity_poly.pdbx_strand_id
1 'polypeptide(L)'
;MVIKGAELSAGNPVVILLHGRRQTTDDMTKLINKLNLAEATYYLPSAPGATWYPRGFTRALDDNKPQLNQGLEVIDHVLQNLLSQGVSRERIWIMGFSQGACMEAEFIRQSQQPMGGAILFTGGLFGPQCPTASAXQITTISKSPCLMA
;
A
#
# COMPACT_ATOMS: atom_id res chain seq x y z
N MET A 1 -5.57 -4.43 -13.06
CA MET A 1 -4.34 -4.77 -12.29
C MET A 1 -3.25 -5.15 -13.26
N VAL A 2 -2.02 -4.69 -13.04
CA VAL A 2 -0.84 -4.99 -13.85
C VAL A 2 0.16 -5.75 -12.97
N ILE A 3 0.86 -6.72 -13.55
CA ILE A 3 1.93 -7.45 -12.85
C ILE A 3 3.25 -7.15 -13.55
N LYS A 4 4.29 -6.87 -12.78
CA LYS A 4 5.63 -6.49 -13.27
C LYS A 4 6.71 -7.23 -12.45
N GLY A 5 7.95 -7.16 -12.94
CA GLY A 5 9.11 -7.73 -12.27
C GLY A 5 9.30 -9.22 -12.55
N ALA A 6 9.84 -9.93 -11.58
CA ALA A 6 10.13 -11.35 -11.71
C ALA A 6 8.84 -12.18 -11.74
N GLU A 7 8.90 -13.35 -12.35
CA GLU A 7 7.79 -14.31 -12.27
C GLU A 7 7.59 -14.76 -10.82
N LEU A 8 6.33 -14.97 -10.47
CA LEU A 8 6.00 -15.44 -9.13
C LEU A 8 6.64 -16.80 -8.88
N SER A 9 7.42 -16.90 -7.83
CA SER A 9 8.14 -18.12 -7.47
C SER A 9 8.08 -18.35 -5.97
N ALA A 10 8.53 -19.51 -5.52
CA ALA A 10 8.41 -19.91 -4.12
C ALA A 10 9.26 -19.06 -3.16
N GLY A 11 10.31 -18.40 -3.64
CA GLY A 11 11.23 -17.66 -2.77
C GLY A 11 11.17 -16.14 -2.87
N ASN A 12 10.62 -15.62 -3.97
CA ASN A 12 10.74 -14.19 -4.27
C ASN A 12 9.78 -13.34 -3.42
N PRO A 13 10.19 -12.14 -3.03
CA PRO A 13 9.26 -11.22 -2.39
C PRO A 13 8.19 -10.75 -3.38
N VAL A 14 6.99 -10.51 -2.87
CA VAL A 14 5.86 -10.02 -3.65
C VAL A 14 5.45 -8.67 -3.09
N VAL A 15 5.31 -7.68 -3.95
CA VAL A 15 5.01 -6.30 -3.54
C VAL A 15 3.67 -5.87 -4.15
N ILE A 16 2.71 -5.51 -3.29
CA ILE A 16 1.50 -4.82 -3.71
C ILE A 16 1.84 -3.33 -3.72
N LEU A 17 1.88 -2.71 -4.90
CA LEU A 17 2.36 -1.33 -5.07
C LEU A 17 1.21 -0.41 -5.46
N LEU A 18 0.91 0.55 -4.58
CA LEU A 18 -0.25 1.45 -4.68
C LEU A 18 0.19 2.83 -5.18
N HIS A 19 -0.43 3.27 -6.27
CA HIS A 19 -0.11 4.56 -6.90
C HIS A 19 -0.69 5.74 -6.11
N GLY A 20 -0.13 6.92 -6.33
CA GLY A 20 -0.65 8.17 -5.78
C GLY A 20 -1.85 8.70 -6.56
N ARG A 21 -2.43 9.79 -6.07
CA ARG A 21 -3.57 10.45 -6.73
C ARG A 21 -3.18 10.88 -8.14
N ARG A 22 -4.02 10.56 -9.12
CA ARG A 22 -3.83 10.88 -10.55
C ARG A 22 -2.61 10.21 -11.19
N GLN A 23 -1.99 9.27 -10.48
CA GLN A 23 -0.93 8.45 -11.06
C GLN A 23 -1.52 7.17 -11.65
N THR A 24 -0.71 6.48 -12.41
CA THR A 24 -1.10 5.28 -13.14
C THR A 24 -0.16 4.12 -12.80
N THR A 25 -0.48 2.94 -13.28
CA THR A 25 0.42 1.79 -13.19
C THR A 25 1.72 2.02 -13.97
N ASP A 26 1.69 2.87 -15.02
CA ASP A 26 2.92 3.22 -15.75
C ASP A 26 3.86 4.07 -14.89
N ASP A 27 3.31 4.98 -14.09
CA ASP A 27 4.13 5.76 -13.15
C ASP A 27 4.77 4.86 -12.10
N MET A 28 4.02 3.87 -11.64
CA MET A 28 4.57 2.88 -10.69
C MET A 28 5.60 1.99 -11.35
N THR A 29 5.45 1.66 -12.63
CA THR A 29 6.46 0.91 -13.37
C THR A 29 7.79 1.69 -13.45
N LYS A 30 7.70 3.01 -13.66
CA LYS A 30 8.90 3.87 -13.62
C LYS A 30 9.57 3.85 -12.25
N LEU A 31 8.77 3.82 -11.18
CA LEU A 31 9.28 3.73 -9.81
C LEU A 31 9.98 2.38 -9.59
N ILE A 32 9.36 1.27 -10.01
CA ILE A 32 9.95 -0.08 -9.92
C ILE A 32 11.35 -0.10 -10.54
N ASN A 33 11.49 0.50 -11.72
CA ASN A 33 12.78 0.52 -12.44
C ASN A 33 13.87 1.24 -11.63
N LYS A 34 13.48 2.20 -10.79
CA LYS A 34 14.41 2.93 -9.92
C LYS A 34 14.75 2.18 -8.64
N LEU A 35 13.85 1.30 -8.17
CA LEU A 35 14.06 0.56 -6.93
C LEU A 35 15.12 -0.55 -7.08
N ASN A 36 15.33 -1.03 -8.31
CA ASN A 36 16.33 -2.03 -8.61
C ASN A 36 16.21 -3.32 -7.76
N LEU A 37 14.98 -3.75 -7.51
CA LEU A 37 14.68 -5.00 -6.80
C LEU A 37 14.26 -6.06 -7.82
N ALA A 38 15.24 -6.56 -8.56
CA ALA A 38 14.99 -7.40 -9.74
C ALA A 38 14.27 -8.72 -9.41
N GLU A 39 14.40 -9.20 -8.18
CA GLU A 39 13.81 -10.47 -7.77
C GLU A 39 12.36 -10.36 -7.32
N ALA A 40 11.84 -9.14 -7.14
CA ALA A 40 10.48 -8.96 -6.63
C ALA A 40 9.44 -9.08 -7.75
N THR A 41 8.29 -9.65 -7.41
CA THR A 41 7.09 -9.64 -8.25
C THR A 41 6.18 -8.52 -7.75
N TYR A 42 5.77 -7.62 -8.64
CA TYR A 42 4.97 -6.45 -8.28
C TYR A 42 3.55 -6.59 -8.81
N TYR A 43 2.58 -6.42 -7.93
CA TYR A 43 1.15 -6.35 -8.24
C TYR A 43 0.72 -4.89 -8.13
N LEU A 44 0.26 -4.31 -9.23
CA LEU A 44 -0.09 -2.89 -9.35
C LEU A 44 -1.60 -2.74 -9.56
N PRO A 45 -2.41 -2.71 -8.49
CA PRO A 45 -3.82 -2.40 -8.66
C PRO A 45 -4.02 -0.94 -9.01
N SER A 46 -5.14 -0.64 -9.68
CA SER A 46 -5.51 0.71 -10.07
C SER A 46 -6.78 1.15 -9.37
N ALA A 47 -6.77 2.36 -8.84
CA ALA A 47 -7.97 2.98 -8.29
C ALA A 47 -8.89 3.43 -9.43
N PRO A 48 -10.22 3.31 -9.28
CA PRO A 48 -11.15 3.91 -10.24
C PRO A 48 -10.89 5.41 -10.39
N GLY A 49 -10.79 5.88 -11.64
CA GLY A 49 -10.50 7.28 -11.91
C GLY A 49 -9.15 7.76 -11.37
N ALA A 50 -8.20 6.84 -11.15
CA ALA A 50 -6.86 7.12 -10.64
C ALA A 50 -6.87 7.83 -9.27
N THR A 51 -7.91 7.59 -8.45
CA THR A 51 -8.07 8.23 -7.14
C THR A 51 -8.67 7.22 -6.16
N TRP A 52 -7.95 6.89 -5.09
CA TRP A 52 -8.39 5.93 -4.09
C TRP A 52 -9.51 6.47 -3.21
N TYR A 53 -9.48 7.78 -2.92
CA TYR A 53 -10.48 8.44 -2.08
C TYR A 53 -10.57 9.92 -2.44
N PRO A 54 -11.76 10.57 -2.29
CA PRO A 54 -11.98 11.88 -2.90
C PRO A 54 -11.37 13.06 -2.15
N ARG A 55 -11.37 13.04 -0.82
CA ARG A 55 -10.93 14.19 -0.01
C ARG A 55 -9.46 14.04 0.39
N GLY A 56 -8.99 14.88 1.30
CA GLY A 56 -7.65 14.75 1.88
C GLY A 56 -7.62 13.72 3.00
N PHE A 57 -6.46 13.12 3.24
CA PHE A 57 -6.30 12.15 4.35
C PHE A 57 -6.41 12.82 5.72
N THR A 58 -6.23 14.15 5.79
CA THR A 58 -6.39 14.92 7.04
C THR A 58 -7.85 15.14 7.43
N ARG A 59 -8.80 14.81 6.55
CA ARG A 59 -10.23 14.85 6.85
C ARG A 59 -10.64 13.62 7.66
N ALA A 60 -11.82 13.67 8.26
CA ALA A 60 -12.38 12.50 8.92
C ALA A 60 -12.49 11.33 7.93
N LEU A 61 -12.26 10.12 8.42
CA LEU A 61 -12.26 8.92 7.59
C LEU A 61 -13.58 8.78 6.82
N ASP A 62 -14.70 9.13 7.47
CA ASP A 62 -16.02 9.00 6.86
C ASP A 62 -16.23 9.96 5.68
N ASP A 63 -15.52 11.09 5.64
CA ASP A 63 -15.59 12.03 4.52
C ASP A 63 -15.06 11.42 3.22
N ASN A 64 -14.31 10.34 3.34
CA ASN A 64 -13.67 9.67 2.20
C ASN A 64 -14.39 8.39 1.76
N LYS A 65 -15.47 8.01 2.47
CA LYS A 65 -16.29 6.85 2.09
C LYS A 65 -17.33 7.26 1.02
N PRO A 66 -17.81 6.32 0.21
CA PRO A 66 -17.46 4.88 0.21
C PRO A 66 -16.19 4.54 -0.56
N GLN A 67 -15.59 5.47 -1.30
CA GLN A 67 -14.44 5.20 -2.17
C GLN A 67 -13.24 4.63 -1.39
N LEU A 68 -13.01 5.13 -0.19
CA LEU A 68 -11.95 4.60 0.68
C LEU A 68 -12.14 3.09 0.91
N ASN A 69 -13.35 2.68 1.25
CA ASN A 69 -13.66 1.27 1.50
C ASN A 69 -13.45 0.44 0.22
N GLN A 70 -13.89 0.95 -0.92
CA GLN A 70 -13.70 0.28 -2.21
C GLN A 70 -12.20 0.08 -2.49
N GLY A 71 -11.38 1.09 -2.20
CA GLY A 71 -9.93 0.98 -2.36
C GLY A 71 -9.32 -0.08 -1.43
N LEU A 72 -9.77 -0.14 -0.19
CA LEU A 72 -9.32 -1.16 0.77
C LEU A 72 -9.71 -2.56 0.30
N GLU A 73 -10.91 -2.72 -0.26
CA GLU A 73 -11.38 -3.99 -0.84
C GLU A 73 -10.50 -4.42 -2.01
N VAL A 74 -10.04 -3.49 -2.85
CA VAL A 74 -9.13 -3.80 -3.95
C VAL A 74 -7.82 -4.38 -3.40
N ILE A 75 -7.27 -3.77 -2.35
CA ILE A 75 -6.02 -4.24 -1.73
C ILE A 75 -6.23 -5.64 -1.14
N ASP A 76 -7.31 -5.81 -0.39
CA ASP A 76 -7.62 -7.11 0.22
C ASP A 76 -7.81 -8.20 -0.84
N HIS A 77 -8.48 -7.87 -1.93
CA HIS A 77 -8.70 -8.83 -3.02
C HIS A 77 -7.36 -9.31 -3.62
N VAL A 78 -6.41 -8.39 -3.81
CA VAL A 78 -5.06 -8.76 -4.29
C VAL A 78 -4.37 -9.66 -3.26
N LEU A 79 -4.44 -9.30 -1.99
CA LEU A 79 -3.84 -10.08 -0.90
C LEU A 79 -4.43 -11.49 -0.84
N GLN A 80 -5.77 -11.61 -0.84
CA GLN A 80 -6.42 -12.93 -0.79
C GLN A 80 -6.08 -13.78 -2.01
N ASN A 81 -5.98 -13.15 -3.18
CA ASN A 81 -5.57 -13.86 -4.40
C ASN A 81 -4.16 -14.43 -4.27
N LEU A 82 -3.22 -13.65 -3.72
CA LEU A 82 -1.84 -14.11 -3.49
C LEU A 82 -1.82 -15.26 -2.49
N LEU A 83 -2.54 -15.14 -1.39
CA LEU A 83 -2.61 -16.19 -0.37
C LEU A 83 -3.18 -17.48 -0.96
N SER A 84 -4.21 -17.38 -1.80
CA SER A 84 -4.83 -18.58 -2.45
C SER A 84 -3.86 -19.25 -3.41
N GLN A 85 -2.88 -18.53 -3.93
CA GLN A 85 -1.81 -19.10 -4.78
C GLN A 85 -0.65 -19.67 -3.95
N GLY A 86 -0.76 -19.70 -2.62
CA GLY A 86 0.25 -20.26 -1.74
C GLY A 86 1.38 -19.31 -1.36
N VAL A 87 1.24 -18.00 -1.66
CA VAL A 87 2.24 -17.02 -1.23
C VAL A 87 2.06 -16.77 0.27
N SER A 88 3.10 -16.99 1.07
CA SER A 88 3.00 -16.76 2.51
C SER A 88 3.00 -15.26 2.83
N ARG A 89 2.34 -14.89 3.92
CA ARG A 89 2.22 -13.48 4.33
C ARG A 89 3.56 -12.80 4.53
N GLU A 90 4.55 -13.53 5.02
CA GLU A 90 5.90 -13.00 5.29
C GLU A 90 6.63 -12.58 4.01
N ARG A 91 6.19 -13.06 2.86
CA ARG A 91 6.76 -12.70 1.57
C ARG A 91 6.03 -11.52 0.93
N ILE A 92 4.83 -11.17 1.42
CA ILE A 92 4.01 -10.12 0.83
C ILE A 92 4.32 -8.79 1.50
N TRP A 93 4.72 -7.82 0.70
CA TRP A 93 5.00 -6.44 1.13
C TRP A 93 3.95 -5.53 0.53
N ILE A 94 3.58 -4.48 1.22
CA ILE A 94 2.79 -3.40 0.65
C ILE A 94 3.69 -2.18 0.51
N MET A 95 3.55 -1.46 -0.58
CA MET A 95 4.32 -0.26 -0.84
C MET A 95 3.37 0.77 -1.46
N GLY A 96 3.32 1.96 -0.89
CA GLY A 96 2.43 2.99 -1.40
C GLY A 96 3.11 4.33 -1.57
N PHE A 97 2.67 5.08 -2.58
CA PHE A 97 3.16 6.44 -2.82
C PHE A 97 2.04 7.44 -2.58
N SER A 98 2.28 8.45 -1.75
CA SER A 98 1.38 9.57 -1.50
C SER A 98 -0.02 9.06 -1.08
N GLN A 99 -1.06 9.24 -1.91
CA GLN A 99 -2.41 8.75 -1.62
C GLN A 99 -2.42 7.22 -1.40
N GLY A 100 -1.62 6.48 -2.17
CA GLY A 100 -1.46 5.04 -2.00
C GLY A 100 -0.83 4.68 -0.65
N ALA A 101 0.10 5.49 -0.16
CA ALA A 101 0.70 5.26 1.17
C ALA A 101 -0.32 5.48 2.29
N CYS A 102 -1.24 6.43 2.13
CA CYS A 102 -2.32 6.60 3.11
C CYS A 102 -3.27 5.39 3.10
N MET A 103 -3.58 4.86 1.91
CA MET A 103 -4.38 3.63 1.77
C MET A 103 -3.69 2.45 2.45
N GLU A 104 -2.39 2.30 2.21
CA GLU A 104 -1.57 1.26 2.82
C GLU A 104 -1.62 1.33 4.35
N ALA A 105 -1.40 2.53 4.91
CA ALA A 105 -1.42 2.75 6.36
C ALA A 105 -2.78 2.34 6.95
N GLU A 106 -3.87 2.75 6.29
CA GLU A 106 -5.23 2.42 6.76
C GLU A 106 -5.50 0.92 6.62
N PHE A 107 -5.05 0.30 5.53
CA PHE A 107 -5.20 -1.15 5.33
C PHE A 107 -4.51 -1.93 6.44
N ILE A 108 -3.27 -1.57 6.76
CA ILE A 108 -2.49 -2.24 7.82
C ILE A 108 -3.18 -2.04 9.17
N ARG A 109 -3.64 -0.81 9.45
CA ARG A 109 -4.33 -0.51 10.71
C ARG A 109 -5.59 -1.35 10.89
N GLN A 110 -6.36 -1.57 9.81
CA GLN A 110 -7.60 -2.34 9.89
C GLN A 110 -7.35 -3.85 9.91
N SER A 111 -6.44 -4.34 9.08
CA SER A 111 -6.22 -5.78 8.93
C SER A 111 -5.58 -6.42 10.15
N GLN A 112 -4.67 -5.71 10.82
CA GLN A 112 -3.92 -6.16 11.99
C GLN A 112 -3.23 -7.53 11.80
N GLN A 113 -3.01 -7.93 10.55
CA GLN A 113 -2.39 -9.21 10.22
C GLN A 113 -0.93 -9.00 9.84
N PRO A 114 -0.03 -9.89 10.27
CA PRO A 114 1.38 -9.75 9.91
C PRO A 114 1.60 -9.92 8.41
N MET A 115 2.54 -9.17 7.88
CA MET A 115 2.99 -9.24 6.49
C MET A 115 4.51 -9.15 6.47
N GLY A 116 5.11 -9.32 5.31
CA GLY A 116 6.55 -9.18 5.13
C GLY A 116 7.05 -7.80 5.53
N GLY A 117 6.30 -6.77 5.17
CA GLY A 117 6.61 -5.41 5.57
C GLY A 117 5.77 -4.39 4.82
N ALA A 118 6.01 -3.12 5.13
CA ALA A 118 5.30 -2.00 4.54
C ALA A 118 6.27 -0.86 4.27
N ILE A 119 6.13 -0.18 3.13
CA ILE A 119 6.98 0.96 2.77
C ILE A 119 6.08 2.13 2.33
N LEU A 120 5.99 3.13 3.16
CA LEU A 120 5.13 4.30 2.93
C LEU A 120 5.97 5.47 2.42
N PHE A 121 5.76 5.84 1.15
CA PHE A 121 6.39 7.01 0.56
C PHE A 121 5.44 8.21 0.66
N THR A 122 5.75 9.15 1.55
CA THR A 122 5.03 10.42 1.74
C THR A 122 3.53 10.24 2.03
N GLY A 123 3.19 9.28 2.89
CA GLY A 123 1.81 9.05 3.33
C GLY A 123 1.60 9.39 4.80
N GLY A 124 0.37 9.22 5.26
CA GLY A 124 0.00 9.43 6.66
C GLY A 124 -1.30 8.72 7.00
N LEU A 125 -1.59 8.67 8.29
CA LEU A 125 -2.84 8.11 8.79
C LEU A 125 -4.01 9.07 8.54
N PHE A 126 -5.20 8.51 8.34
CA PHE A 126 -6.41 9.29 8.16
C PHE A 126 -6.83 9.97 9.46
N GLY A 127 -7.35 11.17 9.33
CA GLY A 127 -7.90 11.95 10.43
C GLY A 127 -7.23 13.29 10.61
N PRO A 128 -7.80 14.15 11.46
CA PRO A 128 -7.19 15.44 11.77
C PRO A 128 -5.80 15.25 12.37
N GLN A 129 -4.81 15.91 11.79
CA GLN A 129 -3.42 15.75 12.19
C GLN A 129 -3.15 16.43 13.54
N CYS A 130 -2.40 15.76 14.39
CA CYS A 130 -1.89 16.39 15.60
C CYS A 130 -0.83 17.44 15.21
N PRO A 131 -0.87 18.65 15.79
CA PRO A 131 0.05 19.72 15.39
C PRO A 131 1.54 19.42 15.57
N THR A 132 1.88 18.35 16.27
CA THR A 132 3.28 18.03 16.59
C THR A 132 3.90 16.99 15.63
N ALA A 133 3.17 16.50 14.64
CA ALA A 133 3.71 15.49 13.70
C ALA A 133 4.33 16.18 12.48
N SER A 134 5.64 16.27 12.41
CA SER A 134 6.33 16.78 11.23
C SER A 134 6.45 15.72 10.14
N ALA A 135 6.42 16.20 8.94
CA ALA A 135 6.32 15.37 7.74
C ALA A 135 7.53 14.50 7.44
N UNK A 136 7.23 13.52 6.79
CA UNK A 136 7.84 12.78 6.22
C UNK A 136 8.82 12.02 6.76
N GLN A 137 8.35 11.05 7.07
CA GLN A 137 9.40 10.07 7.32
C GLN A 137 9.11 8.79 6.54
N ILE A 138 10.11 8.27 5.89
CA ILE A 138 10.08 6.89 5.39
C ILE A 138 10.06 6.01 6.63
N THR A 139 8.91 5.47 6.95
CA THR A 139 8.79 4.57 8.10
C THR A 139 8.71 3.14 7.57
N THR A 140 9.75 2.38 7.82
CA THR A 140 9.69 0.92 7.65
C THR A 140 9.07 0.37 8.93
N ILE A 141 7.86 -0.14 8.81
CA ILE A 141 7.20 -0.78 9.95
C ILE A 141 7.63 -2.24 9.96
N SER A 142 8.69 -2.54 10.69
CA SER A 142 9.04 -3.92 10.96
C SER A 142 8.22 -4.45 12.14
N LYS A 143 8.12 -5.76 12.24
CA LYS A 143 7.29 -6.52 13.19
C LYS A 143 7.48 -6.15 14.67
N SER A 144 7.19 -4.94 15.10
CA SER A 144 7.19 -4.64 16.54
C SER A 144 5.77 -4.36 16.99
N PRO A 145 5.28 -5.05 18.02
CA PRO A 145 3.91 -4.85 18.51
C PRO A 145 3.71 -3.55 19.29
N CYS A 146 4.62 -2.61 19.17
CA CYS A 146 4.65 -1.44 20.08
C CYS A 146 4.31 -0.11 19.40
N LEU A 147 3.44 -0.12 18.37
CA LEU A 147 2.99 1.16 17.79
C LEU A 147 1.47 1.31 17.90
N MET A 148 0.95 0.93 19.07
CA MET A 148 -0.40 1.26 19.47
C MET A 148 -0.35 2.09 20.75
N ALA A 149 0.01 3.33 20.60
CA ALA A 149 -0.19 4.34 21.64
C ALA A 149 -0.67 5.62 20.97
#